data_c87c55bef750334e8937e4bb78acc765
#
_entry.id   c87c55bef750334e8937e4bb78acc765
#
_cell.length_a   1.000
_cell.length_b   1.000
_cell.length_c   1.000
_cell.angle_alpha   90.00
_cell.angle_beta   90.00
_cell.angle_gamma   90.00
#
_symmetry.space_group_name_H-M   'P 1'
#
loop_
_entity.id
_entity.type
_entity.pdbx_description
1 polymer ?
#
loop_
_entity_poly.entity_id
_entity_poly.type
_entity_poly.pdbx_seq_one_letter_code
_entity_poly.pdbx_strand_id
1 'polypeptide(L)'
;ISGTPTVIAPLATYTITATNSGGSDSVTINLEVNDVAPTIAYVPSDVSLLSNSSVLNMTPISTGGLVTQWSITPELPAGLFFNNTTGQLSGTPIEMANRIQYTVTASNVDGIMSVNLNITVEDTVYNVPTGPIYLLNGSEFTPIIPISTIDGATFEIDPELPAGMIFNEIDGSISGIPTEVIGLTNFTIYSNNSQFSDSVQIELEVLEDTDGDQQPDELPEGYIGDLIEDTDDDGDGFSDAAESDCMTDSQNAGLTPQDIDGDGTCDALDDDIDGDGIPNDE
;
A
#
# COMPACT_ATOMS: atom_id res chain seq x y z
N ILE A 1 43.13 -33.63 -34.36
CA ILE A 1 42.42 -33.52 -33.10
C ILE A 1 41.35 -32.49 -33.28
N SER A 2 40.13 -32.77 -32.87
CA SER A 2 38.98 -31.84 -32.91
C SER A 2 38.03 -32.12 -31.74
N GLY A 3 37.26 -31.15 -31.32
CA GLY A 3 36.29 -31.22 -30.27
C GLY A 3 36.29 -30.01 -29.38
N THR A 4 35.25 -29.86 -28.53
CA THR A 4 35.15 -28.82 -27.51
C THR A 4 35.45 -29.50 -26.16
N PRO A 5 36.51 -29.10 -25.43
CA PRO A 5 36.82 -29.64 -24.14
C PRO A 5 35.72 -29.27 -23.12
N THR A 6 35.38 -30.19 -22.24
CA THR A 6 34.35 -30.02 -21.19
C THR A 6 34.93 -30.08 -19.79
N VAL A 7 36.24 -30.28 -19.67
CA VAL A 7 36.93 -30.41 -18.38
C VAL A 7 38.23 -29.63 -18.44
N ILE A 8 38.49 -28.80 -17.43
CA ILE A 8 39.74 -28.07 -17.26
C ILE A 8 40.87 -29.08 -17.06
N ALA A 9 42.00 -28.91 -17.76
CA ALA A 9 43.13 -29.76 -17.65
C ALA A 9 44.45 -28.98 -17.69
N PRO A 10 45.40 -29.24 -16.78
CA PRO A 10 46.69 -28.59 -16.79
C PRO A 10 47.47 -28.93 -18.06
N LEU A 11 48.47 -28.08 -18.37
CA LEU A 11 49.35 -28.30 -19.48
C LEU A 11 49.95 -29.73 -19.45
N ALA A 12 49.64 -30.50 -20.48
CA ALA A 12 50.13 -31.86 -20.63
C ALA A 12 50.69 -32.09 -22.01
N THR A 13 51.74 -32.91 -22.11
CA THR A 13 52.37 -33.29 -23.36
C THR A 13 51.78 -34.60 -23.84
N TYR A 14 51.22 -34.58 -25.04
CA TYR A 14 50.65 -35.74 -25.72
C TYR A 14 51.56 -36.16 -26.88
N THR A 15 51.83 -37.45 -27.00
CA THR A 15 52.59 -37.97 -28.13
C THR A 15 51.61 -38.62 -29.12
N ILE A 16 51.64 -38.16 -30.35
CA ILE A 16 50.85 -38.72 -31.43
C ILE A 16 51.82 -39.58 -32.29
N THR A 17 51.54 -40.86 -32.36
CA THR A 17 52.37 -41.81 -33.13
C THR A 17 51.60 -42.29 -34.34
N ALA A 18 52.19 -42.18 -35.53
CA ALA A 18 51.71 -42.78 -36.77
C ALA A 18 52.57 -43.98 -37.12
N THR A 19 51.92 -45.12 -37.43
CA THR A 19 52.60 -46.37 -37.75
C THR A 19 52.08 -46.92 -39.06
N ASN A 20 53.01 -47.42 -39.91
CA ASN A 20 52.70 -48.19 -41.12
C ASN A 20 53.60 -49.41 -41.21
N SER A 21 53.57 -50.18 -42.33
CA SER A 21 54.39 -51.37 -42.55
C SER A 21 55.89 -51.13 -42.66
N GLY A 22 56.31 -49.88 -42.80
CA GLY A 22 57.71 -49.46 -42.92
C GLY A 22 58.32 -48.89 -41.64
N GLY A 23 57.51 -48.66 -40.57
CA GLY A 23 58.00 -48.09 -39.33
C GLY A 23 56.96 -47.18 -38.64
N SER A 24 57.40 -46.50 -37.58
CA SER A 24 56.60 -45.49 -36.88
C SER A 24 57.37 -44.20 -36.69
N ASP A 25 56.63 -43.08 -36.69
CA ASP A 25 57.11 -41.72 -36.35
C ASP A 25 56.17 -41.07 -35.34
N SER A 26 56.72 -40.19 -34.52
CA SER A 26 55.98 -39.56 -33.45
C SER A 26 56.22 -38.06 -33.36
N VAL A 27 55.14 -37.32 -33.07
CA VAL A 27 55.17 -35.89 -32.79
C VAL A 27 54.55 -35.65 -31.42
N THR A 28 55.07 -34.68 -30.67
CA THR A 28 54.51 -34.25 -29.40
C THR A 28 53.74 -32.95 -29.55
N ILE A 29 52.59 -32.84 -28.90
CA ILE A 29 51.82 -31.61 -28.75
C ILE A 29 51.63 -31.31 -27.28
N ASN A 30 51.66 -30.06 -26.88
CA ASN A 30 51.27 -29.59 -25.54
C ASN A 30 49.87 -29.08 -25.63
N LEU A 31 49.00 -29.54 -24.75
CA LEU A 31 47.61 -29.13 -24.66
C LEU A 31 47.29 -28.75 -23.23
N GLU A 32 46.67 -27.60 -23.10
CA GLU A 32 46.09 -27.10 -21.82
C GLU A 32 44.65 -26.72 -22.08
N VAL A 33 43.78 -26.97 -21.14
CA VAL A 33 42.38 -26.55 -21.16
C VAL A 33 42.17 -25.62 -19.98
N ASN A 34 42.14 -24.33 -20.27
CA ASN A 34 41.88 -23.29 -19.27
C ASN A 34 40.39 -23.12 -19.08
N ASP A 35 39.99 -22.66 -17.87
CA ASP A 35 38.65 -22.16 -17.63
C ASP A 35 38.42 -20.85 -18.41
N VAL A 36 37.24 -20.32 -18.35
CA VAL A 36 36.88 -18.98 -18.86
C VAL A 36 36.18 -18.21 -17.75
N ALA A 37 36.28 -16.89 -17.80
CA ALA A 37 35.54 -16.05 -16.87
C ALA A 37 34.04 -16.38 -16.91
N PRO A 38 33.34 -16.35 -15.78
CA PRO A 38 31.89 -16.56 -15.76
C PRO A 38 31.16 -15.41 -16.46
N THR A 39 29.98 -15.68 -16.99
CA THR A 39 29.04 -14.69 -17.48
C THR A 39 27.73 -14.90 -16.75
N ILE A 40 27.20 -13.85 -16.11
CA ILE A 40 26.00 -13.94 -15.27
C ILE A 40 24.94 -12.92 -15.67
N ALA A 41 23.68 -13.24 -15.42
CA ALA A 41 22.56 -12.33 -15.56
C ALA A 41 21.43 -12.67 -14.58
N TYR A 42 20.69 -11.66 -14.16
CA TYR A 42 19.42 -11.81 -13.46
C TYR A 42 18.30 -11.23 -14.32
N VAL A 43 17.20 -11.95 -14.41
CA VAL A 43 16.03 -11.53 -15.20
C VAL A 43 14.77 -11.72 -14.36
N PRO A 44 14.04 -10.62 -14.10
CA PRO A 44 14.32 -9.23 -14.47
C PRO A 44 15.50 -8.64 -13.68
N SER A 45 16.08 -7.53 -14.18
CA SER A 45 17.15 -6.79 -13.49
C SER A 45 16.63 -5.63 -12.63
N ASP A 46 15.32 -5.43 -12.61
CA ASP A 46 14.59 -4.46 -11.77
C ASP A 46 13.42 -5.19 -11.12
N VAL A 47 13.37 -5.19 -9.78
CA VAL A 47 12.44 -5.99 -9.00
C VAL A 47 11.73 -5.08 -8.01
N SER A 48 10.40 -5.05 -8.05
CA SER A 48 9.56 -4.45 -7.02
C SER A 48 8.91 -5.55 -6.20
N LEU A 49 9.03 -5.45 -4.89
CA LEU A 49 8.50 -6.39 -3.90
C LEU A 49 7.58 -5.62 -2.95
N LEU A 50 6.63 -6.32 -2.37
CA LEU A 50 5.83 -5.81 -1.26
C LEU A 50 6.38 -6.38 0.05
N SER A 51 6.52 -5.55 1.06
CA SER A 51 6.95 -5.98 2.41
C SER A 51 5.95 -7.01 2.96
N ASN A 52 6.43 -7.95 3.72
CA ASN A 52 5.66 -9.01 4.36
C ASN A 52 4.78 -9.89 3.44
N SER A 53 4.81 -9.68 2.12
CA SER A 53 3.93 -10.36 1.15
C SER A 53 4.70 -11.03 0.01
N SER A 54 5.57 -10.31 -0.69
CA SER A 54 6.25 -10.82 -1.87
C SER A 54 7.34 -11.82 -1.52
N VAL A 55 7.27 -13.02 -2.07
CA VAL A 55 8.34 -14.02 -1.97
C VAL A 55 9.29 -13.90 -3.14
N LEU A 56 10.53 -13.49 -2.87
CA LEU A 56 11.60 -13.47 -3.87
C LEU A 56 12.20 -14.86 -4.03
N ASN A 57 12.35 -15.33 -5.27
CA ASN A 57 13.06 -16.54 -5.62
C ASN A 57 13.70 -16.37 -7.00
N MET A 58 14.91 -15.81 -7.05
CA MET A 58 15.64 -15.55 -8.28
C MET A 58 16.91 -16.38 -8.34
N THR A 59 17.06 -17.16 -9.40
CA THR A 59 18.29 -17.89 -9.71
C THR A 59 19.01 -17.19 -10.86
N PRO A 60 20.32 -16.95 -10.75
CA PRO A 60 21.06 -16.33 -11.84
C PRO A 60 21.15 -17.26 -13.06
N ILE A 61 21.10 -16.66 -14.23
CA ILE A 61 21.53 -17.33 -15.46
C ILE A 61 23.06 -17.23 -15.46
N SER A 62 23.74 -18.38 -15.48
CA SER A 62 25.19 -18.44 -15.50
C SER A 62 25.66 -19.24 -16.73
N THR A 63 26.59 -18.66 -17.47
CA THR A 63 27.26 -19.26 -18.62
C THR A 63 28.76 -18.96 -18.55
N GLY A 64 29.54 -19.53 -19.45
CA GLY A 64 31.00 -19.42 -19.39
C GLY A 64 31.58 -20.42 -18.41
N GLY A 65 32.61 -20.03 -17.65
CA GLY A 65 33.27 -20.89 -16.66
C GLY A 65 32.47 -21.07 -15.38
N LEU A 66 32.79 -22.14 -14.66
CA LEU A 66 32.13 -22.46 -13.40
C LEU A 66 32.40 -21.36 -12.37
N VAL A 67 31.34 -20.83 -11.76
CA VAL A 67 31.48 -19.84 -10.69
C VAL A 67 31.93 -20.53 -9.40
N THR A 68 32.99 -20.05 -8.81
CA THR A 68 33.54 -20.57 -7.54
C THR A 68 33.21 -19.70 -6.35
N GLN A 69 32.88 -18.41 -6.58
CA GLN A 69 32.52 -17.48 -5.54
C GLN A 69 31.48 -16.49 -6.04
N TRP A 70 30.47 -16.24 -5.18
CA TRP A 70 29.45 -15.25 -5.37
C TRP A 70 29.45 -14.22 -4.25
N SER A 71 29.14 -12.97 -4.55
CA SER A 71 28.94 -11.90 -3.57
C SER A 71 27.91 -10.90 -4.06
N ILE A 72 27.31 -10.18 -3.13
CA ILE A 72 26.40 -9.06 -3.39
C ILE A 72 26.74 -7.87 -2.50
N THR A 73 26.58 -6.68 -3.03
CA THR A 73 26.78 -5.43 -2.28
C THR A 73 25.86 -4.33 -2.85
N PRO A 74 25.26 -3.47 -2.02
CA PRO A 74 25.28 -3.45 -0.54
C PRO A 74 24.55 -4.66 0.09
N GLU A 75 24.37 -4.63 1.41
CA GLU A 75 23.60 -5.62 2.15
C GLU A 75 22.11 -5.55 1.73
N LEU A 76 21.46 -6.70 1.63
CA LEU A 76 20.05 -6.80 1.24
C LEU A 76 19.12 -6.29 2.35
N PRO A 77 17.90 -5.84 2.01
CA PRO A 77 16.86 -5.54 2.98
C PRO A 77 16.58 -6.73 3.90
N ALA A 78 16.18 -6.44 5.14
CA ALA A 78 15.82 -7.47 6.10
C ALA A 78 14.76 -8.42 5.53
N GLY A 79 14.93 -9.73 5.76
CA GLY A 79 14.08 -10.78 5.23
C GLY A 79 14.48 -11.33 3.85
N LEU A 80 15.40 -10.67 3.13
CA LEU A 80 15.98 -11.19 1.90
C LEU A 80 17.36 -11.83 2.16
N PHE A 81 17.66 -12.88 1.41
CA PHE A 81 18.87 -13.68 1.56
C PHE A 81 19.58 -13.87 0.22
N PHE A 82 20.89 -13.86 0.27
CA PHE A 82 21.75 -14.19 -0.85
C PHE A 82 22.56 -15.45 -0.56
N ASN A 83 22.51 -16.41 -1.45
CA ASN A 83 23.27 -17.64 -1.36
C ASN A 83 24.64 -17.49 -2.03
N ASN A 84 25.69 -17.37 -1.24
CA ASN A 84 27.07 -17.18 -1.71
C ASN A 84 27.65 -18.37 -2.49
N THR A 85 26.95 -19.51 -2.53
CA THR A 85 27.40 -20.70 -3.30
C THR A 85 26.71 -20.77 -4.67
N THR A 86 25.45 -20.34 -4.75
CA THR A 86 24.64 -20.49 -5.96
C THR A 86 24.29 -19.18 -6.65
N GLY A 87 24.50 -18.05 -5.98
CA GLY A 87 24.04 -16.73 -6.42
C GLY A 87 22.53 -16.51 -6.31
N GLN A 88 21.79 -17.46 -5.73
CA GLN A 88 20.34 -17.34 -5.58
C GLN A 88 19.97 -16.22 -4.61
N LEU A 89 18.99 -15.42 -4.99
CA LEU A 89 18.28 -14.47 -4.14
C LEU A 89 16.95 -15.08 -3.71
N SER A 90 16.63 -15.03 -2.41
CA SER A 90 15.41 -15.62 -1.87
C SER A 90 14.95 -14.88 -0.62
N GLY A 91 13.71 -15.14 -0.18
CA GLY A 91 13.13 -14.63 1.05
C GLY A 91 11.97 -13.70 0.83
N THR A 92 11.44 -13.16 1.92
CA THR A 92 10.36 -12.17 1.95
C THR A 92 10.88 -10.95 2.70
N PRO A 93 10.90 -9.77 2.08
CA PRO A 93 11.35 -8.57 2.77
C PRO A 93 10.34 -8.20 3.87
N ILE A 94 10.83 -7.74 5.01
CA ILE A 94 10.01 -7.38 6.17
C ILE A 94 10.02 -5.87 6.47
N GLU A 95 10.73 -5.09 5.67
CA GLU A 95 10.86 -3.64 5.81
C GLU A 95 10.83 -2.97 4.43
N MET A 96 10.25 -1.78 4.36
CA MET A 96 10.32 -0.94 3.17
C MET A 96 11.77 -0.59 2.82
N ALA A 97 12.08 -0.55 1.54
CA ALA A 97 13.36 -0.07 1.04
C ALA A 97 13.15 0.71 -0.26
N ASN A 98 13.66 1.94 -0.28
CA ASN A 98 13.74 2.69 -1.52
C ASN A 98 14.52 1.89 -2.58
N ARG A 99 14.32 2.20 -3.86
CA ARG A 99 15.05 1.58 -4.94
C ARG A 99 16.56 1.68 -4.75
N ILE A 100 17.19 0.55 -4.48
CA ILE A 100 18.63 0.40 -4.27
C ILE A 100 19.21 -0.44 -5.40
N GLN A 101 20.34 -0.02 -5.92
CA GLN A 101 21.11 -0.80 -6.88
C GLN A 101 22.10 -1.71 -6.14
N TYR A 102 21.99 -3.00 -6.41
CA TYR A 102 22.88 -4.05 -5.91
C TYR A 102 23.82 -4.49 -7.01
N THR A 103 25.09 -4.66 -6.68
CA THR A 103 26.07 -5.27 -7.57
C THR A 103 26.28 -6.72 -7.16
N VAL A 104 25.90 -7.64 -8.00
CA VAL A 104 26.17 -9.08 -7.83
C VAL A 104 27.44 -9.40 -8.61
N THR A 105 28.38 -10.05 -7.93
CA THR A 105 29.69 -10.43 -8.51
C THR A 105 29.87 -11.94 -8.45
N ALA A 106 30.24 -12.51 -9.57
CA ALA A 106 30.63 -13.92 -9.73
C ALA A 106 32.07 -14.01 -10.19
N SER A 107 32.83 -14.91 -9.62
CA SER A 107 34.24 -15.09 -9.98
C SER A 107 34.66 -16.55 -10.02
N ASN A 108 35.70 -16.81 -10.81
CA ASN A 108 36.52 -18.02 -10.81
C ASN A 108 38.01 -17.65 -10.92
N VAL A 109 38.86 -18.62 -11.16
CA VAL A 109 40.33 -18.39 -11.26
C VAL A 109 40.72 -17.55 -12.48
N ASP A 110 39.88 -17.52 -13.53
CA ASP A 110 40.18 -16.87 -14.80
C ASP A 110 39.46 -15.54 -15.00
N GLY A 111 38.61 -15.14 -14.07
CA GLY A 111 38.03 -13.80 -14.13
C GLY A 111 36.85 -13.53 -13.22
N ILE A 112 36.37 -12.29 -13.34
CA ILE A 112 35.28 -11.73 -12.51
C ILE A 112 34.25 -11.12 -13.44
N MET A 113 32.97 -11.35 -13.17
CA MET A 113 31.85 -10.68 -13.81
C MET A 113 30.93 -10.07 -12.76
N SER A 114 30.48 -8.85 -13.01
CA SER A 114 29.51 -8.17 -12.14
C SER A 114 28.30 -7.69 -12.94
N VAL A 115 27.13 -7.78 -12.34
CA VAL A 115 25.86 -7.26 -12.89
C VAL A 115 25.14 -6.45 -11.85
N ASN A 116 24.35 -5.48 -12.31
CA ASN A 116 23.51 -4.67 -11.44
C ASN A 116 22.09 -5.22 -11.41
N LEU A 117 21.53 -5.21 -10.21
CA LEU A 117 20.15 -5.58 -9.90
C LEU A 117 19.56 -4.45 -9.06
N ASN A 118 18.39 -3.95 -9.43
CA ASN A 118 17.67 -2.98 -8.61
C ASN A 118 16.57 -3.68 -7.84
N ILE A 119 16.46 -3.40 -6.56
CA ILE A 119 15.37 -3.88 -5.71
C ILE A 119 14.71 -2.69 -5.05
N THR A 120 13.38 -2.65 -5.13
CA THR A 120 12.50 -1.75 -4.39
C THR A 120 11.62 -2.62 -3.50
N VAL A 121 11.44 -2.23 -2.25
CA VAL A 121 10.45 -2.86 -1.37
C VAL A 121 9.44 -1.78 -0.99
N GLU A 122 8.24 -1.94 -1.50
CA GLU A 122 7.10 -1.08 -1.20
C GLU A 122 6.34 -1.67 0.00
N ASP A 123 5.67 -0.82 0.76
CA ASP A 123 4.78 -1.31 1.80
C ASP A 123 3.49 -1.86 1.19
N THR A 124 2.85 -2.80 1.88
CA THR A 124 1.49 -3.22 1.56
C THR A 124 0.54 -2.16 2.10
N VAL A 125 0.54 -0.99 1.48
CA VAL A 125 -0.27 0.10 1.98
C VAL A 125 -1.72 -0.10 1.58
N TYR A 126 -2.60 -0.14 2.58
CA TYR A 126 -3.96 0.30 2.36
C TYR A 126 -3.91 1.70 1.73
N ASN A 127 -4.49 1.88 0.56
CA ASN A 127 -4.74 3.22 0.04
C ASN A 127 -5.96 3.77 0.79
N VAL A 128 -5.72 4.11 2.06
CA VAL A 128 -6.68 4.90 2.83
C VAL A 128 -6.40 6.37 2.56
N PRO A 129 -7.43 7.22 2.56
CA PRO A 129 -7.23 8.66 2.47
C PRO A 129 -6.18 9.12 3.49
N THR A 130 -5.26 9.97 3.06
CA THR A 130 -4.29 10.59 3.98
C THR A 130 -5.02 11.67 4.79
N GLY A 131 -5.41 11.36 6.01
CA GLY A 131 -6.10 12.24 6.93
C GLY A 131 -7.45 11.68 7.39
N PRO A 132 -8.16 12.42 8.25
CA PRO A 132 -9.45 12.01 8.78
C PRO A 132 -10.50 11.75 7.68
N ILE A 133 -11.28 10.70 7.86
CA ILE A 133 -12.43 10.34 7.04
C ILE A 133 -13.67 10.83 7.78
N TYR A 134 -14.42 11.72 7.16
CA TYR A 134 -15.66 12.27 7.70
C TYR A 134 -16.83 11.60 6.99
N LEU A 135 -17.72 11.01 7.77
CA LEU A 135 -18.95 10.34 7.31
C LEU A 135 -20.15 11.05 7.95
N LEU A 136 -21.31 10.94 7.32
CA LEU A 136 -22.55 11.52 7.85
C LEU A 136 -23.42 10.42 8.47
N ASN A 137 -24.01 10.71 9.62
CA ASN A 137 -24.97 9.86 10.26
C ASN A 137 -26.20 9.66 9.34
N GLY A 138 -26.68 8.44 9.18
CA GLY A 138 -27.82 8.12 8.32
C GLY A 138 -27.52 8.04 6.82
N SER A 139 -26.34 8.44 6.36
CA SER A 139 -26.01 8.50 4.93
C SER A 139 -25.07 7.37 4.49
N GLU A 140 -25.29 6.86 3.25
CA GLU A 140 -24.43 5.85 2.64
C GLU A 140 -23.16 6.53 2.12
N PHE A 141 -21.99 5.90 2.34
CA PHE A 141 -20.71 6.39 1.86
C PHE A 141 -20.06 5.44 0.85
N THR A 142 -19.14 5.96 0.05
CA THR A 142 -18.33 5.13 -0.85
C THR A 142 -17.49 4.14 -0.03
N PRO A 143 -17.60 2.82 -0.25
CA PRO A 143 -16.85 1.84 0.52
C PRO A 143 -15.35 2.11 0.54
N ILE A 144 -14.75 2.06 1.71
CA ILE A 144 -13.31 2.13 1.91
C ILE A 144 -12.77 0.73 1.64
N ILE A 145 -12.03 0.56 0.55
CA ILE A 145 -11.48 -0.72 0.14
C ILE A 145 -9.97 -0.67 0.28
N PRO A 146 -9.40 -1.49 1.17
CA PRO A 146 -7.95 -1.57 1.28
C PRO A 146 -7.34 -2.19 0.02
N ILE A 147 -6.21 -1.65 -0.43
CA ILE A 147 -5.40 -2.25 -1.49
C ILE A 147 -4.37 -3.18 -0.84
N SER A 148 -4.80 -4.14 -0.05
CA SER A 148 -3.90 -5.17 0.45
C SER A 148 -3.91 -6.36 -0.48
N THR A 149 -2.73 -6.88 -0.76
CA THR A 149 -2.52 -8.06 -1.60
C THR A 149 -1.83 -9.20 -0.84
N ILE A 150 -2.01 -9.26 0.48
CA ILE A 150 -1.57 -10.44 1.22
C ILE A 150 -2.48 -11.59 0.81
N ASP A 151 -1.98 -12.47 -0.03
CA ASP A 151 -2.73 -13.63 -0.52
C ASP A 151 -3.19 -14.51 0.66
N GLY A 152 -4.50 -14.73 0.76
CA GLY A 152 -5.10 -15.51 1.84
C GLY A 152 -5.09 -14.84 3.21
N ALA A 153 -5.00 -13.51 3.31
CA ALA A 153 -5.16 -12.79 4.56
C ALA A 153 -6.60 -12.80 5.08
N THR A 154 -6.74 -12.78 6.38
CA THR A 154 -7.95 -12.40 7.11
C THR A 154 -7.74 -11.02 7.74
N PHE A 155 -8.82 -10.28 7.87
CA PHE A 155 -8.77 -8.90 8.36
C PHE A 155 -9.52 -8.78 9.69
N GLU A 156 -9.02 -7.92 10.55
CA GLU A 156 -9.63 -7.55 11.83
C GLU A 156 -9.54 -6.04 11.99
N ILE A 157 -10.47 -5.46 12.73
CA ILE A 157 -10.46 -4.03 13.04
C ILE A 157 -10.60 -3.82 14.55
N ASP A 158 -9.85 -2.86 15.09
CA ASP A 158 -9.91 -2.48 16.50
C ASP A 158 -9.79 -0.94 16.63
N PRO A 159 -10.70 -0.28 17.36
CA PRO A 159 -11.93 -0.82 18.00
C PRO A 159 -13.01 -1.27 16.99
N GLU A 160 -14.11 -1.84 17.47
CA GLU A 160 -15.30 -2.13 16.65
C GLU A 160 -15.82 -0.84 15.99
N LEU A 161 -16.33 -0.98 14.76
CA LEU A 161 -16.91 0.15 14.02
C LEU A 161 -18.23 0.63 14.69
N PRO A 162 -18.60 1.90 14.49
CA PRO A 162 -19.89 2.44 14.91
C PRO A 162 -21.08 1.64 14.38
N ALA A 163 -22.20 1.70 15.08
CA ALA A 163 -23.43 1.04 14.64
C ALA A 163 -23.81 1.43 13.20
N GLY A 164 -24.28 0.45 12.43
CA GLY A 164 -24.67 0.62 11.02
C GLY A 164 -23.54 0.46 10.00
N MET A 165 -22.29 0.48 10.46
CA MET A 165 -21.14 0.19 9.60
C MET A 165 -20.79 -1.30 9.64
N ILE A 166 -20.22 -1.78 8.54
CA ILE A 166 -19.89 -3.19 8.32
C ILE A 166 -18.42 -3.31 7.95
N PHE A 167 -17.68 -4.15 8.65
CA PHE A 167 -16.33 -4.56 8.31
C PHE A 167 -16.34 -5.94 7.67
N ASN A 168 -15.68 -6.09 6.52
CA ASN A 168 -15.56 -7.37 5.83
C ASN A 168 -14.22 -8.04 6.20
N GLU A 169 -14.27 -9.11 6.97
CA GLU A 169 -13.09 -9.87 7.42
C GLU A 169 -12.35 -10.61 6.28
N ILE A 170 -12.93 -10.68 5.06
CA ILE A 170 -12.32 -11.37 3.92
C ILE A 170 -11.44 -10.43 3.10
N ASP A 171 -11.86 -9.20 2.90
CA ASP A 171 -11.16 -8.22 2.06
C ASP A 171 -10.81 -6.91 2.78
N GLY A 172 -11.17 -6.78 4.07
CA GLY A 172 -10.89 -5.61 4.90
C GLY A 172 -11.70 -4.37 4.55
N SER A 173 -12.70 -4.47 3.69
CA SER A 173 -13.51 -3.31 3.27
C SER A 173 -14.44 -2.84 4.39
N ILE A 174 -14.66 -1.52 4.43
CA ILE A 174 -15.60 -0.86 5.33
C ILE A 174 -16.72 -0.27 4.48
N SER A 175 -17.96 -0.56 4.84
CA SER A 175 -19.17 -0.12 4.13
C SER A 175 -20.35 0.04 5.09
N GLY A 176 -21.50 0.46 4.60
CA GLY A 176 -22.73 0.56 5.38
C GLY A 176 -23.26 1.98 5.48
N ILE A 177 -24.16 2.19 6.44
CA ILE A 177 -24.76 3.48 6.78
C ILE A 177 -24.55 3.67 8.27
N PRO A 178 -23.66 4.55 8.72
CA PRO A 178 -23.46 4.80 10.15
C PRO A 178 -24.75 5.33 10.77
N THR A 179 -25.11 4.81 11.93
CA THR A 179 -26.29 5.22 12.71
C THR A 179 -25.94 5.69 14.11
N GLU A 180 -24.66 5.93 14.35
CA GLU A 180 -24.12 6.41 15.61
C GLU A 180 -23.08 7.50 15.34
N VAL A 181 -23.29 8.67 15.90
CA VAL A 181 -22.35 9.79 15.83
C VAL A 181 -21.16 9.49 16.75
N ILE A 182 -19.95 9.61 16.20
CA ILE A 182 -18.71 9.48 16.97
C ILE A 182 -17.74 10.59 16.62
N GLY A 183 -17.08 11.15 17.61
CA GLY A 183 -15.96 12.06 17.39
C GLY A 183 -14.77 11.34 16.77
N LEU A 184 -13.77 12.11 16.32
CA LEU A 184 -12.58 11.61 15.62
C LEU A 184 -11.92 10.47 16.39
N THR A 185 -11.96 9.27 15.83
CA THR A 185 -11.51 8.02 16.45
C THR A 185 -10.52 7.31 15.53
N ASN A 186 -9.46 6.77 16.15
CA ASN A 186 -8.47 5.95 15.47
C ASN A 186 -8.90 4.49 15.45
N PHE A 187 -8.95 3.90 14.26
CA PHE A 187 -9.17 2.48 14.02
C PHE A 187 -7.92 1.85 13.45
N THR A 188 -7.56 0.67 13.95
CA THR A 188 -6.44 -0.10 13.40
C THR A 188 -7.00 -1.31 12.66
N ILE A 189 -6.70 -1.41 11.38
CA ILE A 189 -7.07 -2.55 10.56
C ILE A 189 -5.84 -3.46 10.47
N TYR A 190 -5.99 -4.70 10.90
CA TYR A 190 -4.97 -5.74 10.83
C TYR A 190 -5.24 -6.64 9.64
N SER A 191 -4.19 -7.02 8.92
CA SER A 191 -4.25 -8.08 7.92
C SER A 191 -3.29 -9.20 8.32
N ASN A 192 -3.82 -10.39 8.50
CA ASN A 192 -3.08 -11.52 9.05
C ASN A 192 -3.21 -12.75 8.15
N ASN A 193 -2.10 -13.46 7.94
CA ASN A 193 -2.11 -14.84 7.47
C ASN A 193 -1.20 -15.71 8.33
N SER A 194 -1.00 -16.99 7.99
CA SER A 194 -0.18 -17.92 8.78
C SER A 194 1.31 -17.54 8.88
N GLN A 195 1.78 -16.57 8.11
CA GLN A 195 3.18 -16.19 8.00
C GLN A 195 3.43 -14.70 8.30
N PHE A 196 2.44 -13.84 8.11
CA PHE A 196 2.60 -12.39 8.17
C PHE A 196 1.45 -11.72 8.89
N SER A 197 1.77 -10.60 9.53
CA SER A 197 0.82 -9.67 10.14
C SER A 197 1.23 -8.26 9.77
N ASP A 198 0.28 -7.48 9.28
CA ASP A 198 0.45 -6.06 8.97
C ASP A 198 -0.73 -5.25 9.49
N SER A 199 -0.59 -3.94 9.66
CA SER A 199 -1.67 -3.09 10.15
C SER A 199 -1.58 -1.69 9.59
N VAL A 200 -2.74 -1.06 9.42
CA VAL A 200 -2.88 0.35 9.07
C VAL A 200 -3.82 1.05 10.03
N GLN A 201 -3.57 2.33 10.30
CA GLN A 201 -4.47 3.17 11.07
C GLN A 201 -5.25 4.09 10.14
N ILE A 202 -6.54 4.22 10.43
CA ILE A 202 -7.44 5.21 9.84
C ILE A 202 -8.03 6.05 10.95
N GLU A 203 -8.23 7.32 10.67
CA GLU A 203 -8.98 8.24 11.53
C GLU A 203 -10.35 8.43 10.91
N LEU A 204 -11.41 8.20 11.69
CA LEU A 204 -12.79 8.29 11.22
C LEU A 204 -13.63 9.07 12.24
N GLU A 205 -14.47 9.93 11.72
CA GLU A 205 -15.48 10.68 12.48
C GLU A 205 -16.82 10.53 11.76
N VAL A 206 -17.90 10.36 12.53
CA VAL A 206 -19.28 10.36 12.02
C VAL A 206 -19.94 11.63 12.53
N LEU A 207 -20.22 12.55 11.63
CA LEU A 207 -20.87 13.83 11.91
C LEU A 207 -22.37 13.64 11.98
N GLU A 208 -23.02 14.49 12.75
CA GLU A 208 -24.48 14.56 12.81
C GLU A 208 -25.03 15.20 11.53
N ASP A 209 -26.21 14.75 11.10
CA ASP A 209 -26.96 15.21 9.91
C ASP A 209 -28.43 14.95 10.31
N THR A 210 -29.03 15.95 10.95
CA THR A 210 -30.30 15.79 11.69
C THR A 210 -31.48 15.64 10.75
N ASP A 211 -31.53 16.37 9.64
CA ASP A 211 -32.62 16.28 8.65
C ASP A 211 -32.35 15.28 7.52
N GLY A 212 -31.11 14.84 7.35
CA GLY A 212 -30.70 13.83 6.38
C GLY A 212 -30.51 14.38 4.96
N ASP A 213 -30.24 15.68 4.81
CA ASP A 213 -30.05 16.31 3.51
C ASP A 213 -28.62 16.18 2.93
N GLN A 214 -27.72 15.55 3.69
CA GLN A 214 -26.30 15.30 3.40
C GLN A 214 -25.39 16.51 3.67
N GLN A 215 -25.83 17.44 4.46
CA GLN A 215 -25.00 18.48 5.06
C GLN A 215 -24.87 18.18 6.56
N PRO A 216 -23.70 18.25 7.17
CA PRO A 216 -23.55 18.03 8.60
C PRO A 216 -23.98 19.26 9.38
N ASP A 217 -24.60 19.06 10.55
CA ASP A 217 -25.00 20.12 11.46
C ASP A 217 -23.81 21.02 11.84
N GLU A 218 -22.65 20.43 12.08
CA GLU A 218 -21.40 21.15 12.38
C GLU A 218 -20.22 20.54 11.64
N LEU A 219 -19.31 21.37 11.16
CA LEU A 219 -18.01 20.93 10.64
C LEU A 219 -16.92 21.01 11.70
N PRO A 220 -16.00 20.01 11.76
CA PRO A 220 -14.86 20.05 12.69
C PRO A 220 -13.96 21.26 12.48
N GLU A 221 -13.38 21.78 13.55
CA GLU A 221 -12.47 22.92 13.50
C GLU A 221 -11.30 22.67 12.54
N GLY A 222 -11.15 23.51 11.53
CA GLY A 222 -10.09 23.40 10.53
C GLY A 222 -10.36 22.35 9.44
N TYR A 223 -11.60 21.92 9.27
CA TYR A 223 -12.00 21.03 8.18
C TYR A 223 -11.54 21.58 6.81
N ILE A 224 -10.98 20.70 5.98
CA ILE A 224 -10.53 20.98 4.61
C ILE A 224 -11.10 19.89 3.71
N GLY A 225 -12.30 20.07 3.21
CA GLY A 225 -12.98 19.12 2.33
C GLY A 225 -14.14 19.77 1.59
N ASP A 226 -14.97 18.95 1.00
CA ASP A 226 -16.08 19.39 0.12
C ASP A 226 -17.43 19.45 0.87
N LEU A 227 -17.51 19.00 2.15
CA LEU A 227 -18.73 19.14 2.94
C LEU A 227 -19.00 20.61 3.27
N ILE A 228 -20.25 20.99 3.26
CA ILE A 228 -20.75 22.32 3.59
C ILE A 228 -21.59 22.11 4.86
N GLU A 229 -21.35 22.94 5.87
CA GLU A 229 -22.13 22.97 7.10
C GLU A 229 -23.58 23.36 6.79
N ASP A 230 -24.52 22.66 7.39
CA ASP A 230 -25.92 23.00 7.31
C ASP A 230 -26.17 24.32 8.06
N THR A 231 -27.18 25.03 7.70
CA THR A 231 -27.62 26.28 8.33
C THR A 231 -29.09 26.22 8.79
N ASP A 232 -29.73 25.06 8.61
CA ASP A 232 -31.12 24.75 8.98
C ASP A 232 -31.16 23.25 9.38
N ASP A 233 -30.48 22.93 10.50
CA ASP A 233 -30.12 21.57 10.94
C ASP A 233 -31.28 20.57 10.93
N ASP A 234 -32.50 21.01 11.18
CA ASP A 234 -33.67 20.13 11.22
C ASP A 234 -34.62 20.26 9.99
N GLY A 235 -34.27 21.17 9.06
CA GLY A 235 -34.96 21.32 7.77
C GLY A 235 -36.38 21.87 7.88
N ASP A 236 -36.70 22.62 8.95
CA ASP A 236 -38.06 23.14 9.18
C ASP A 236 -38.34 24.47 8.45
N GLY A 237 -37.28 25.12 7.88
CA GLY A 237 -37.32 26.34 7.11
C GLY A 237 -36.90 27.57 7.89
N PHE A 238 -36.59 27.45 9.17
CA PHE A 238 -35.89 28.48 9.95
C PHE A 238 -34.41 28.12 10.05
N SER A 239 -33.54 29.06 9.97
CA SER A 239 -32.12 28.79 10.13
C SER A 239 -31.74 28.67 11.61
N ASP A 240 -30.68 27.91 11.93
CA ASP A 240 -30.14 27.74 13.28
C ASP A 240 -29.91 29.08 13.99
N ALA A 241 -29.42 30.07 13.24
CA ALA A 241 -29.23 31.42 13.75
C ALA A 241 -30.56 32.07 14.14
N ALA A 242 -31.60 31.95 13.30
CA ALA A 242 -32.92 32.48 13.58
C ALA A 242 -33.57 31.77 14.77
N GLU A 243 -33.41 30.44 14.85
CA GLU A 243 -33.96 29.68 15.96
C GLU A 243 -33.24 29.96 17.28
N SER A 244 -31.91 30.06 17.25
CA SER A 244 -31.12 30.53 18.39
C SER A 244 -31.58 31.89 18.91
N ASP A 245 -31.84 32.83 18.02
CA ASP A 245 -32.32 34.15 18.36
C ASP A 245 -33.77 34.12 18.86
N CYS A 246 -34.59 33.22 18.32
CA CYS A 246 -35.98 32.99 18.72
C CYS A 246 -36.16 32.05 19.90
N MET A 247 -35.05 31.48 20.46
CA MET A 247 -35.04 30.57 21.59
C MET A 247 -35.76 29.22 21.33
N THR A 248 -35.74 28.75 20.09
CA THR A 248 -36.13 27.42 19.70
C THR A 248 -34.90 26.48 19.53
N ASP A 249 -35.12 25.22 19.26
CA ASP A 249 -34.10 24.19 19.16
C ASP A 249 -33.83 23.85 17.70
N SER A 250 -32.68 24.25 17.17
CA SER A 250 -32.28 24.10 15.76
C SER A 250 -32.16 22.63 15.30
N GLN A 251 -32.28 21.67 16.22
CA GLN A 251 -32.24 20.24 15.89
C GLN A 251 -33.61 19.57 16.06
N ASN A 252 -34.71 20.32 16.15
CA ASN A 252 -36.04 19.79 16.42
C ASN A 252 -37.14 20.46 15.59
N ALA A 253 -37.36 20.03 14.38
CA ALA A 253 -38.42 20.49 13.46
C ALA A 253 -39.85 20.54 14.01
N GLY A 254 -40.06 20.01 15.21
CA GLY A 254 -41.34 20.11 15.93
C GLY A 254 -41.47 21.34 16.82
N LEU A 255 -40.41 22.15 16.95
CA LEU A 255 -40.33 23.35 17.79
C LEU A 255 -40.03 24.61 16.97
N THR A 256 -40.76 24.79 15.89
CA THR A 256 -40.64 25.99 15.03
C THR A 256 -40.85 27.29 15.78
N PRO A 257 -40.05 28.32 15.50
CA PRO A 257 -40.30 29.66 15.96
C PRO A 257 -41.74 30.12 15.63
N GLN A 258 -42.36 30.90 16.54
CA GLN A 258 -43.65 31.49 16.26
C GLN A 258 -43.48 32.60 15.23
N ASP A 259 -44.16 32.53 14.10
CA ASP A 259 -44.18 33.49 12.98
C ASP A 259 -45.61 33.60 12.51
N ILE A 260 -46.29 34.67 12.94
CA ILE A 260 -47.75 34.87 12.78
C ILE A 260 -48.10 35.25 11.37
N ASP A 261 -47.30 36.06 10.71
CA ASP A 261 -47.58 36.57 9.36
C ASP A 261 -46.91 35.69 8.28
N GLY A 262 -45.96 34.81 8.64
CA GLY A 262 -45.30 33.86 7.73
C GLY A 262 -44.25 34.51 6.85
N ASP A 263 -43.63 35.59 7.30
CA ASP A 263 -42.60 36.29 6.53
C ASP A 263 -41.18 35.69 6.69
N GLY A 264 -41.00 34.76 7.61
CA GLY A 264 -39.74 34.07 7.96
C GLY A 264 -38.92 34.77 9.04
N THR A 265 -39.53 35.78 9.70
CA THR A 265 -38.99 36.41 10.90
C THR A 265 -39.86 36.02 12.08
N CYS A 266 -39.27 35.46 13.13
CA CYS A 266 -40.10 35.08 14.28
C CYS A 266 -40.67 36.30 15.03
N ASP A 267 -41.84 36.13 15.63
CA ASP A 267 -42.56 37.18 16.39
C ASP A 267 -41.70 37.92 17.40
N ALA A 268 -40.66 37.26 17.94
CA ALA A 268 -39.76 37.82 18.96
C ALA A 268 -38.78 38.86 18.37
N LEU A 269 -38.49 38.76 17.08
CA LEU A 269 -37.54 39.62 16.34
C LEU A 269 -38.24 40.52 15.31
N ASP A 270 -39.54 40.29 15.10
CA ASP A 270 -40.35 40.98 14.11
C ASP A 270 -40.89 42.31 14.66
N ASP A 271 -40.68 43.39 13.92
CA ASP A 271 -41.19 44.73 14.22
C ASP A 271 -42.66 44.88 13.82
N ASP A 272 -43.26 43.96 13.00
CA ASP A 272 -44.61 43.99 12.46
C ASP A 272 -45.25 42.59 12.47
N ILE A 273 -45.42 42.01 13.65
CA ILE A 273 -45.80 40.58 13.92
C ILE A 273 -47.00 40.10 13.13
N ASP A 274 -47.94 40.94 12.74
CA ASP A 274 -49.13 40.53 12.00
C ASP A 274 -49.08 40.93 10.51
N GLY A 275 -47.97 41.53 10.04
CA GLY A 275 -47.72 41.86 8.64
C GLY A 275 -48.66 42.91 8.06
N ASP A 276 -49.30 43.72 8.88
CA ASP A 276 -50.27 44.72 8.42
C ASP A 276 -49.66 46.05 7.96
N GLY A 277 -48.33 46.21 8.10
CA GLY A 277 -47.55 47.39 7.71
C GLY A 277 -47.50 48.45 8.78
N ILE A 278 -47.94 48.16 9.99
CA ILE A 278 -47.87 49.05 11.16
C ILE A 278 -46.97 48.39 12.23
N PRO A 279 -45.87 49.05 12.64
CA PRO A 279 -45.01 48.47 13.68
C PRO A 279 -45.73 48.18 14.99
N ASN A 280 -45.30 47.09 15.69
CA ASN A 280 -45.92 46.59 16.92
C ASN A 280 -46.10 47.66 18.04
N ASP A 281 -45.33 48.72 18.04
CA ASP A 281 -45.33 49.75 19.06
C ASP A 281 -46.27 50.94 18.75
N GLU A 282 -47.01 50.91 17.63
CA GLU A 282 -48.01 51.90 17.24
C GLU A 282 -49.42 51.32 17.30
#